data_3d3acb3f351bb48874a01738c63b8c3f
#
_entry.id   3d3acb3f351bb48874a01738c63b8c3f
#
_cell.length_a   1.000
_cell.length_b   1.000
_cell.length_c   1.000
_cell.angle_alpha   90.00
_cell.angle_beta   90.00
_cell.angle_gamma   90.00
#
_symmetry.space_group_name_H-M   'P 1'
#
loop_
_entity.id
_entity.type
_entity.pdbx_description
1 polymer ?
#
loop_
_entity_poly.entity_id
_entity_poly.type
_entity_poly.pdbx_seq_one_letter_code
_entity_poly.pdbx_strand_id
1 'polypeptide(L)'
;VQTTEGPWTLSENWTGCEVYLFIQDEPRQAEDWPVPLWDRDVELLIARAPRNVHFFFLSYEPSFEEVTAALEALREDVDATLSAYPEEDRQWWQGRFHYVTEQARRIPSWLGTVMVNPAWGAGIDRFQRIRYIGSYADWSRYDAGRGWFQPNLSMAANEAVYYNFEAEREERLEAEGATVVPVFEEVIMSDPGWAGTRFHADAALPDATAMAGFDTMELDLYLGCNGDGEYGTCPAWDYDVFAYLCDEGDPDTCDTWLGHWITTYHREGRWVHDVSGLLPLIATGGTRRIAFYTQQEYVVSLSIRLSNQGRAERPEAIYPLFSGGPFDATYNDAYSPITVAIPAEAEKVELATVISGHGGVDPGNCAEFCNTTHHFFVDGTENVLDFPQIGTQDDCMTKVSIGTVPNQYGTWWYGRSGWCPGLEVPLVMTDVTSQVTPGTDAVIDYEAYYLGEPYPSTGARIRMSSWLVVSY
;
A
#
# COMPACT_ATOMS: atom_id res chain seq x y z
N VAL A 1 -12.35 15.13 26.76
CA VAL A 1 -13.65 14.42 26.67
C VAL A 1 -14.06 13.87 28.04
N GLN A 2 -15.36 13.70 28.25
CA GLN A 2 -15.90 13.01 29.41
C GLN A 2 -16.16 11.55 29.06
N THR A 3 -15.61 10.65 29.83
CA THR A 3 -15.82 9.20 29.66
C THR A 3 -16.61 8.63 30.84
N THR A 4 -17.05 7.39 30.74
CA THR A 4 -17.67 6.65 31.83
C THR A 4 -16.78 6.53 33.07
N GLU A 5 -15.47 6.67 32.91
CA GLU A 5 -14.47 6.58 33.99
C GLU A 5 -14.01 7.94 34.49
N GLY A 6 -14.55 9.03 33.94
CA GLY A 6 -14.23 10.41 34.30
C GLY A 6 -13.62 11.21 33.13
N PRO A 7 -13.15 12.43 33.43
CA PRO A 7 -12.54 13.27 32.39
C PRO A 7 -11.23 12.66 31.88
N TRP A 8 -11.08 12.62 30.57
CA TRP A 8 -9.85 12.22 29.91
C TRP A 8 -9.26 13.39 29.10
N THR A 9 -7.99 13.69 29.30
CA THR A 9 -7.29 14.82 28.69
C THR A 9 -6.03 14.33 28.00
N LEU A 10 -5.85 14.64 26.71
CA LEU A 10 -4.70 14.18 25.92
C LEU A 10 -3.37 14.64 26.55
N SER A 11 -3.26 15.90 26.98
CA SER A 11 -2.04 16.45 27.56
C SER A 11 -1.58 15.77 28.85
N GLU A 12 -2.47 15.07 29.54
CA GLU A 12 -2.16 14.33 30.77
C GLU A 12 -1.82 12.86 30.49
N ASN A 13 -2.23 12.33 29.34
CA ASN A 13 -2.12 10.92 28.97
C ASN A 13 -1.17 10.70 27.77
N TRP A 14 -0.62 11.74 27.19
CA TRP A 14 0.29 11.63 26.05
C TRP A 14 1.63 11.01 26.45
N THR A 15 2.01 9.90 25.82
CA THR A 15 3.26 9.19 26.08
C THR A 15 4.27 9.31 24.91
N GLY A 16 3.81 9.71 23.73
CA GLY A 16 4.62 9.71 22.50
C GLY A 16 4.75 8.34 21.83
N CYS A 17 4.23 7.28 22.45
CA CYS A 17 4.35 5.90 21.95
C CYS A 17 3.00 5.30 21.56
N GLU A 18 1.90 5.97 21.83
CA GLU A 18 0.55 5.46 21.67
C GLU A 18 -0.19 6.17 20.55
N VAL A 19 -1.21 5.49 20.05
CA VAL A 19 -2.15 5.95 19.02
C VAL A 19 -3.52 6.11 19.65
N TYR A 20 -4.26 7.13 19.26
CA TYR A 20 -5.58 7.43 19.79
C TYR A 20 -6.58 7.47 18.63
N LEU A 21 -7.56 6.56 18.63
CA LEU A 21 -8.57 6.45 17.58
C LEU A 21 -9.95 6.79 18.11
N PHE A 22 -10.65 7.67 17.40
CA PHE A 22 -11.99 8.12 17.72
C PHE A 22 -12.97 7.50 16.73
N ILE A 23 -13.82 6.61 17.24
CA ILE A 23 -14.76 5.81 16.46
C ILE A 23 -16.17 6.28 16.76
N GLN A 24 -16.84 6.78 15.73
CA GLN A 24 -18.18 7.29 15.87
C GLN A 24 -19.19 6.27 15.33
N ASP A 25 -20.20 5.95 16.13
CA ASP A 25 -21.35 5.21 15.66
C ASP A 25 -22.40 6.15 15.07
N GLU A 26 -23.04 5.70 13.99
CA GLU A 26 -24.14 6.42 13.39
C GLU A 26 -25.47 5.73 13.68
N PRO A 27 -26.42 6.40 14.37
CA PRO A 27 -27.72 5.83 14.69
C PRO A 27 -28.68 5.74 13.51
N ARG A 28 -28.34 6.29 12.35
CA ARG A 28 -29.21 6.23 11.19
C ARG A 28 -29.29 4.83 10.66
N GLN A 29 -30.37 4.19 11.00
CA GLN A 29 -30.78 2.99 10.31
C GLN A 29 -31.53 3.41 9.04
N ALA A 30 -30.85 3.38 7.90
CA ALA A 30 -31.58 3.17 6.65
C ALA A 30 -32.25 1.80 6.75
N GLU A 31 -33.41 1.61 6.16
CA GLU A 31 -34.14 0.31 6.18
C GLU A 31 -33.27 -0.89 5.77
N ASP A 32 -32.16 -0.63 5.04
CA ASP A 32 -31.21 -1.61 4.53
C ASP A 32 -30.01 -1.89 5.44
N TRP A 33 -29.92 -1.27 6.63
CA TRP A 33 -28.79 -1.37 7.55
C TRP A 33 -29.22 -1.81 8.94
N PRO A 34 -29.26 -3.11 9.18
CA PRO A 34 -29.82 -3.62 10.43
C PRO A 34 -28.87 -3.52 11.63
N VAL A 35 -27.58 -3.24 11.44
CA VAL A 35 -26.57 -3.40 12.50
C VAL A 35 -25.70 -2.15 12.62
N PRO A 36 -25.67 -1.44 13.76
CA PRO A 36 -24.73 -0.37 14.04
C PRO A 36 -23.27 -0.80 13.88
N LEU A 37 -22.36 0.15 13.64
CA LEU A 37 -20.94 -0.14 13.48
C LEU A 37 -20.35 -0.87 14.71
N TRP A 38 -20.74 -0.44 15.89
CA TRP A 38 -20.22 -1.00 17.15
C TRP A 38 -20.64 -2.45 17.42
N ASP A 39 -21.72 -2.91 16.82
CA ASP A 39 -22.18 -4.30 16.96
C ASP A 39 -21.43 -5.26 16.03
N ARG A 40 -20.39 -4.76 15.33
CA ARG A 40 -19.67 -5.55 14.33
C ARG A 40 -18.22 -5.73 14.69
N ASP A 41 -17.82 -6.98 14.78
CA ASP A 41 -16.41 -7.37 14.78
C ASP A 41 -15.57 -6.81 15.95
N VAL A 42 -16.16 -6.63 17.14
CA VAL A 42 -15.45 -6.29 18.38
C VAL A 42 -14.30 -7.27 18.63
N GLU A 43 -14.53 -8.56 18.38
CA GLU A 43 -13.51 -9.60 18.50
C GLU A 43 -12.34 -9.33 17.54
N LEU A 44 -12.62 -8.97 16.28
CA LEU A 44 -11.59 -8.68 15.29
C LEU A 44 -10.88 -7.37 15.58
N LEU A 45 -11.57 -6.37 16.14
CA LEU A 45 -10.92 -5.13 16.62
C LEU A 45 -9.83 -5.47 17.63
N ILE A 46 -10.17 -6.24 18.65
CA ILE A 46 -9.24 -6.62 19.72
C ILE A 46 -8.11 -7.52 19.20
N ALA A 47 -8.44 -8.48 18.33
CA ALA A 47 -7.48 -9.44 17.80
C ALA A 47 -6.44 -8.80 16.86
N ARG A 48 -6.83 -7.75 16.13
CA ARG A 48 -5.97 -7.08 15.13
C ARG A 48 -5.27 -5.84 15.65
N ALA A 49 -5.78 -5.22 16.71
CA ALA A 49 -5.24 -3.99 17.25
C ALA A 49 -3.83 -4.18 17.85
N PRO A 50 -2.90 -3.26 17.58
CA PRO A 50 -1.63 -3.22 18.28
C PRO A 50 -1.86 -2.80 19.75
N ARG A 51 -0.98 -3.23 20.65
CA ARG A 51 -1.16 -2.96 22.10
C ARG A 51 -1.07 -1.49 22.49
N ASN A 52 -0.49 -0.64 21.65
CA ASN A 52 -0.29 0.78 21.91
C ASN A 52 -1.41 1.70 21.41
N VAL A 53 -2.63 1.19 21.23
CA VAL A 53 -3.77 1.99 20.78
C VAL A 53 -4.80 2.23 21.89
N HIS A 54 -5.38 3.43 21.91
CA HIS A 54 -6.55 3.78 22.69
C HIS A 54 -7.74 4.00 21.75
N PHE A 55 -8.86 3.38 22.05
CA PHE A 55 -10.11 3.53 21.31
C PHE A 55 -11.09 4.41 22.10
N PHE A 56 -11.59 5.45 21.46
CA PHE A 56 -12.61 6.33 21.98
C PHE A 56 -13.89 6.12 21.19
N PHE A 57 -14.92 5.63 21.85
CA PHE A 57 -16.22 5.38 21.24
C PHE A 57 -17.14 6.56 21.49
N LEU A 58 -17.62 7.17 20.41
CA LEU A 58 -18.46 8.36 20.41
C LEU A 58 -19.80 8.04 19.75
N SER A 59 -20.91 8.36 20.39
CA SER A 59 -22.22 8.17 19.82
C SER A 59 -22.75 9.46 19.20
N TYR A 60 -23.38 9.33 18.04
CA TYR A 60 -24.10 10.41 17.38
C TYR A 60 -25.57 10.50 17.78
N GLU A 61 -26.02 9.67 18.71
CA GLU A 61 -27.39 9.64 19.21
C GLU A 61 -27.89 11.03 19.66
N PRO A 62 -29.16 11.34 19.42
CA PRO A 62 -29.68 12.69 19.64
C PRO A 62 -29.86 13.06 21.11
N SER A 63 -29.99 12.08 22.00
CA SER A 63 -30.20 12.29 23.43
C SER A 63 -29.13 11.65 24.29
N PHE A 64 -28.94 12.14 25.48
CA PHE A 64 -28.02 11.57 26.48
C PHE A 64 -28.41 10.13 26.88
N GLU A 65 -29.71 9.85 26.95
CA GLU A 65 -30.23 8.53 27.30
C GLU A 65 -29.87 7.51 26.22
N GLU A 66 -30.03 7.86 24.95
CA GLU A 66 -29.67 7.01 23.81
C GLU A 66 -28.14 6.79 23.70
N VAL A 67 -27.34 7.85 23.93
CA VAL A 67 -25.87 7.73 24.01
C VAL A 67 -25.48 6.75 25.11
N THR A 68 -26.08 6.86 26.30
CA THR A 68 -25.77 5.97 27.42
C THR A 68 -26.11 4.52 27.09
N ALA A 69 -27.29 4.28 26.53
CA ALA A 69 -27.72 2.94 26.15
C ALA A 69 -26.81 2.29 25.09
N ALA A 70 -26.41 3.05 24.07
CA ALA A 70 -25.49 2.55 23.03
C ALA A 70 -24.10 2.20 23.60
N LEU A 71 -23.56 3.05 24.48
CA LEU A 71 -22.27 2.78 25.14
C LEU A 71 -22.34 1.58 26.10
N GLU A 72 -23.45 1.40 26.82
CA GLU A 72 -23.64 0.23 27.70
C GLU A 72 -23.68 -1.06 26.88
N ALA A 73 -24.40 -1.09 25.75
CA ALA A 73 -24.45 -2.25 24.87
C ALA A 73 -23.07 -2.61 24.32
N LEU A 74 -22.32 -1.62 23.80
CA LEU A 74 -20.95 -1.85 23.32
C LEU A 74 -20.03 -2.37 24.44
N ARG A 75 -20.14 -1.81 25.64
CA ARG A 75 -19.34 -2.25 26.78
C ARG A 75 -19.62 -3.69 27.16
N GLU A 76 -20.88 -4.12 27.12
CA GLU A 76 -21.26 -5.53 27.36
C GLU A 76 -20.62 -6.46 26.33
N ASP A 77 -20.58 -6.08 25.05
CA ASP A 77 -19.94 -6.85 23.98
C ASP A 77 -18.41 -6.91 24.11
N VAL A 78 -17.77 -5.78 24.46
CA VAL A 78 -16.35 -5.74 24.77
C VAL A 78 -16.01 -6.63 25.96
N ASP A 79 -16.74 -6.53 27.06
CA ASP A 79 -16.51 -7.32 28.26
C ASP A 79 -16.76 -8.83 28.00
N ALA A 80 -17.78 -9.17 27.21
CA ALA A 80 -18.04 -10.55 26.78
C ALA A 80 -16.87 -11.10 25.94
N THR A 81 -16.39 -10.35 24.98
CA THR A 81 -15.22 -10.73 24.14
C THR A 81 -13.97 -10.90 25.01
N LEU A 82 -13.68 -9.93 25.87
CA LEU A 82 -12.49 -9.96 26.72
C LEU A 82 -12.55 -11.07 27.79
N SER A 83 -13.73 -11.58 28.11
CA SER A 83 -13.87 -12.70 29.04
C SER A 83 -13.11 -13.96 28.64
N ALA A 84 -12.84 -14.14 27.33
CA ALA A 84 -12.06 -15.24 26.79
C ALA A 84 -10.53 -15.00 26.87
N TYR A 85 -10.09 -13.81 27.23
CA TYR A 85 -8.67 -13.44 27.31
C TYR A 85 -8.09 -13.69 28.72
N PRO A 86 -6.78 -13.90 28.85
CA PRO A 86 -6.09 -13.93 30.14
C PRO A 86 -6.33 -12.63 30.93
N GLU A 87 -6.28 -12.73 32.26
CA GLU A 87 -6.55 -11.59 33.16
C GLU A 87 -5.69 -10.33 32.85
N GLU A 88 -4.40 -10.54 32.55
CA GLU A 88 -3.46 -9.47 32.22
C GLU A 88 -3.89 -8.75 30.92
N ASP A 89 -4.24 -9.49 29.88
CA ASP A 89 -4.70 -8.91 28.61
C ASP A 89 -6.04 -8.21 28.74
N ARG A 90 -6.95 -8.79 29.54
CA ARG A 90 -8.25 -8.17 29.85
C ARG A 90 -8.09 -6.82 30.52
N GLN A 91 -7.26 -6.74 31.56
CA GLN A 91 -6.98 -5.49 32.26
C GLN A 91 -6.28 -4.48 31.35
N TRP A 92 -5.37 -4.95 30.48
CA TRP A 92 -4.69 -4.11 29.49
C TRP A 92 -5.69 -3.42 28.56
N TRP A 93 -6.59 -4.19 27.96
CA TRP A 93 -7.58 -3.67 27.04
C TRP A 93 -8.63 -2.81 27.71
N GLN A 94 -9.09 -3.17 28.90
CA GLN A 94 -10.04 -2.33 29.67
C GLN A 94 -9.51 -0.93 29.93
N GLY A 95 -8.22 -0.76 30.11
CA GLY A 95 -7.59 0.56 30.25
C GLY A 95 -7.43 1.35 28.93
N ARG A 96 -7.82 0.77 27.79
CA ARG A 96 -7.67 1.36 26.47
C ARG A 96 -8.97 1.59 25.71
N PHE A 97 -10.07 1.10 26.22
CA PHE A 97 -11.39 1.39 25.69
C PHE A 97 -12.02 2.54 26.51
N HIS A 98 -12.32 3.64 25.82
CA HIS A 98 -12.85 4.86 26.42
C HIS A 98 -14.26 5.13 25.86
N TYR A 99 -15.26 5.07 26.72
CA TYR A 99 -16.66 5.27 26.37
C TYR A 99 -17.02 6.74 26.64
N VAL A 100 -17.13 7.56 25.58
CA VAL A 100 -17.34 9.01 25.66
C VAL A 100 -18.81 9.30 25.88
N THR A 101 -19.14 9.85 27.03
CA THR A 101 -20.54 10.14 27.48
C THR A 101 -21.13 11.39 26.84
N GLU A 102 -20.30 12.23 26.23
CA GLU A 102 -20.75 13.42 25.52
C GLU A 102 -21.26 13.03 24.11
N GLN A 103 -22.32 13.71 23.68
CA GLN A 103 -22.72 13.59 22.26
C GLN A 103 -21.59 14.10 21.36
N ALA A 104 -21.14 13.31 20.39
CA ALA A 104 -20.00 13.59 19.53
C ALA A 104 -20.02 15.02 18.96
N ARG A 105 -21.17 15.45 18.40
CA ARG A 105 -21.36 16.79 17.80
C ARG A 105 -21.40 17.95 18.79
N ARG A 106 -21.42 17.67 20.10
CA ARG A 106 -21.51 18.71 21.18
C ARG A 106 -20.19 18.88 21.91
N ILE A 107 -19.18 18.10 21.59
CA ILE A 107 -17.86 18.22 22.20
C ILE A 107 -17.25 19.58 21.81
N PRO A 108 -16.98 20.48 22.78
CA PRO A 108 -16.54 21.85 22.48
C PRO A 108 -15.04 21.94 22.18
N SER A 109 -14.56 21.15 21.22
CA SER A 109 -13.15 21.09 20.84
C SER A 109 -13.00 20.76 19.34
N TRP A 110 -11.77 20.67 18.86
CA TRP A 110 -11.48 20.20 17.51
C TRP A 110 -12.18 18.85 17.19
N LEU A 111 -12.26 17.97 18.18
CA LEU A 111 -12.88 16.66 18.02
C LEU A 111 -14.37 16.78 17.61
N GLY A 112 -15.14 17.63 18.28
CA GLY A 112 -16.53 17.86 17.89
C GLY A 112 -16.68 18.47 16.51
N THR A 113 -15.70 19.26 16.05
CA THR A 113 -15.68 19.79 14.69
C THR A 113 -15.41 18.70 13.65
N VAL A 114 -14.46 17.80 13.92
CA VAL A 114 -14.14 16.66 13.05
C VAL A 114 -15.30 15.66 13.04
N MET A 115 -15.91 15.39 14.20
CA MET A 115 -16.98 14.41 14.37
C MET A 115 -18.38 14.94 13.99
N VAL A 116 -18.46 16.06 13.30
CA VAL A 116 -19.75 16.57 12.80
C VAL A 116 -20.31 15.70 11.67
N ASN A 117 -19.46 15.01 10.94
CA ASN A 117 -19.87 14.03 9.93
C ASN A 117 -19.88 12.62 10.54
N PRO A 118 -21.06 11.98 10.68
CA PRO A 118 -21.18 10.73 11.41
C PRO A 118 -20.51 9.52 10.74
N ALA A 119 -20.17 9.61 9.46
CA ALA A 119 -19.53 8.51 8.74
C ALA A 119 -18.00 8.47 8.89
N TRP A 120 -17.42 9.41 9.63
CA TRP A 120 -15.96 9.59 9.64
C TRP A 120 -15.36 9.31 11.01
N GLY A 121 -14.20 8.68 11.00
CA GLY A 121 -13.35 8.54 12.16
C GLY A 121 -12.21 9.56 12.14
N ALA A 122 -11.55 9.70 13.27
CA ALA A 122 -10.33 10.48 13.41
C ALA A 122 -9.31 9.74 14.26
N GLY A 123 -8.04 10.09 14.10
CA GLY A 123 -6.97 9.57 14.92
C GLY A 123 -6.00 10.66 15.35
N ILE A 124 -5.18 10.33 16.34
CA ILE A 124 -3.97 11.07 16.67
C ILE A 124 -2.83 10.06 16.61
N ASP A 125 -1.89 10.30 15.73
CA ASP A 125 -0.73 9.43 15.54
C ASP A 125 0.39 9.68 16.57
N ARG A 126 1.45 8.90 16.51
CA ARG A 126 2.62 9.01 17.41
C ARG A 126 3.38 10.34 17.27
N PHE A 127 3.12 11.13 16.22
CA PHE A 127 3.68 12.47 16.00
C PHE A 127 2.76 13.60 16.44
N GLN A 128 1.66 13.31 17.16
CA GLN A 128 0.60 14.26 17.59
C GLN A 128 -0.15 14.88 16.40
N ARG A 129 -0.11 14.32 15.22
CA ARG A 129 -0.88 14.82 14.09
C ARG A 129 -2.31 14.32 14.19
N ILE A 130 -3.27 15.20 13.90
CA ILE A 130 -4.67 14.82 13.74
C ILE A 130 -4.82 14.20 12.36
N ARG A 131 -5.36 12.97 12.33
CA ARG A 131 -5.52 12.19 11.11
C ARG A 131 -7.00 11.96 10.84
N TYR A 132 -7.35 11.98 9.56
CA TYR A 132 -8.68 11.62 9.07
C TYR A 132 -8.68 10.17 8.63
N ILE A 133 -9.55 9.36 9.22
CA ILE A 133 -9.57 7.91 8.97
C ILE A 133 -10.49 7.56 7.80
N GLY A 134 -11.20 8.46 7.20
CA GLY A 134 -12.12 8.15 6.12
C GLY A 134 -13.30 7.30 6.59
N SER A 135 -13.68 6.29 5.86
CA SER A 135 -15.03 5.77 5.88
C SER A 135 -15.20 4.35 6.39
N TYR A 136 -14.51 3.90 7.43
CA TYR A 136 -14.84 2.59 7.97
C TYR A 136 -16.28 2.49 8.54
N ALA A 137 -17.00 3.60 8.53
CA ALA A 137 -18.41 3.71 8.88
C ALA A 137 -19.25 4.37 7.77
N ASP A 138 -18.81 4.43 6.52
CA ASP A 138 -19.57 5.05 5.43
C ASP A 138 -20.70 4.14 4.91
N TRP A 139 -21.85 4.30 5.48
CA TRP A 139 -23.07 3.58 5.16
C TRP A 139 -23.61 3.84 3.76
N SER A 140 -23.30 4.99 3.16
CA SER A 140 -23.84 5.38 1.86
C SER A 140 -23.27 4.55 0.71
N ARG A 141 -22.23 3.76 0.97
CA ARG A 141 -21.50 3.01 -0.04
C ARG A 141 -21.64 1.50 0.03
N TYR A 142 -22.48 1.00 0.93
CA TYR A 142 -22.69 -0.43 1.05
C TYR A 142 -23.63 -0.97 -0.04
N ASP A 143 -23.18 -1.95 -0.77
CA ASP A 143 -24.00 -2.75 -1.67
C ASP A 143 -24.11 -4.17 -1.09
N ALA A 144 -25.20 -4.44 -0.38
CA ALA A 144 -25.47 -5.74 0.24
C ALA A 144 -25.54 -6.89 -0.77
N GLY A 145 -25.90 -6.59 -2.03
CA GLY A 145 -26.00 -7.59 -3.10
C GLY A 145 -24.63 -8.02 -3.64
N ARG A 146 -23.62 -7.16 -3.50
CA ARG A 146 -22.25 -7.39 -3.99
C ARG A 146 -21.25 -7.68 -2.90
N GLY A 147 -21.63 -7.46 -1.62
CA GLY A 147 -20.70 -7.57 -0.49
C GLY A 147 -19.61 -6.49 -0.48
N TRP A 148 -19.76 -5.45 -1.29
CA TRP A 148 -18.81 -4.37 -1.38
C TRP A 148 -18.95 -3.47 -0.17
N PHE A 149 -17.83 -3.10 0.41
CA PHE A 149 -17.77 -2.14 1.46
C PHE A 149 -18.58 -2.56 2.71
N GLN A 150 -17.96 -3.34 3.55
CA GLN A 150 -18.52 -3.72 4.86
C GLN A 150 -17.73 -3.01 5.97
N PRO A 151 -18.15 -1.80 6.38
CA PRO A 151 -17.50 -1.15 7.49
C PRO A 151 -17.63 -2.02 8.73
N ASN A 152 -16.54 -2.17 9.44
CA ASN A 152 -16.48 -2.91 10.69
C ASN A 152 -15.38 -2.36 11.60
N LEU A 153 -15.43 -2.69 12.88
CA LEU A 153 -14.46 -2.19 13.86
C LEU A 153 -13.03 -2.68 13.59
N SER A 154 -12.84 -3.80 12.92
CA SER A 154 -11.49 -4.28 12.58
C SER A 154 -10.73 -3.35 11.65
N MET A 155 -11.43 -2.54 10.85
CA MET A 155 -10.83 -1.52 10.02
C MET A 155 -10.20 -0.38 10.84
N ALA A 156 -10.78 -0.05 11.99
CA ALA A 156 -10.18 0.92 12.91
C ALA A 156 -8.85 0.42 13.47
N ALA A 157 -8.72 -0.88 13.75
CA ALA A 157 -7.45 -1.47 14.20
C ALA A 157 -6.33 -1.26 13.18
N ASN A 158 -6.64 -1.34 11.89
CA ASN A 158 -5.65 -1.16 10.82
C ASN A 158 -5.05 0.25 10.79
N GLU A 159 -5.79 1.30 11.19
CA GLU A 159 -5.22 2.65 11.31
C GLU A 159 -4.10 2.70 12.34
N ALA A 160 -4.29 2.06 13.49
CA ALA A 160 -3.25 2.02 14.51
C ALA A 160 -2.01 1.24 14.04
N VAL A 161 -2.21 0.14 13.31
CA VAL A 161 -1.11 -0.62 12.67
C VAL A 161 -0.37 0.27 11.67
N TYR A 162 -1.09 0.99 10.84
CA TYR A 162 -0.50 1.88 9.84
C TYR A 162 0.29 3.03 10.46
N TYR A 163 -0.22 3.66 11.52
CA TYR A 163 0.51 4.74 12.20
C TYR A 163 1.78 4.25 12.89
N ASN A 164 1.80 3.01 13.35
CA ASN A 164 3.02 2.38 13.84
C ASN A 164 4.01 2.12 12.70
N PHE A 165 3.53 1.57 11.57
CA PHE A 165 4.36 1.39 10.38
C PHE A 165 4.97 2.71 9.91
N GLU A 166 4.18 3.79 9.82
CA GLU A 166 4.71 5.11 9.45
C GLU A 166 5.79 5.59 10.41
N ALA A 167 5.58 5.42 11.71
CA ALA A 167 6.57 5.84 12.72
C ALA A 167 7.87 5.02 12.63
N GLU A 168 7.78 3.72 12.47
CA GLU A 168 8.94 2.83 12.28
C GLU A 168 9.68 3.14 10.97
N ARG A 169 8.94 3.46 9.89
CA ARG A 169 9.52 3.93 8.64
C ARG A 169 10.32 5.21 8.86
N GLU A 170 9.75 6.25 9.50
CA GLU A 170 10.48 7.50 9.73
C GLU A 170 11.72 7.29 10.61
N GLU A 171 11.61 6.49 11.69
CA GLU A 171 12.74 6.15 12.54
C GLU A 171 13.87 5.45 11.74
N ARG A 172 13.51 4.53 10.84
CA ARG A 172 14.46 3.86 9.94
C ARG A 172 15.12 4.87 8.99
N LEU A 173 14.34 5.71 8.33
CA LEU A 173 14.83 6.69 7.36
C LEU A 173 15.76 7.74 7.99
N GLU A 174 15.50 8.15 9.22
CA GLU A 174 16.39 9.03 10.00
C GLU A 174 17.72 8.36 10.37
N ALA A 175 17.66 7.07 10.74
CA ALA A 175 18.84 6.31 11.16
C ALA A 175 19.75 5.89 10.00
N GLU A 176 19.21 5.75 8.81
CA GLU A 176 19.87 5.17 7.63
C GLU A 176 21.03 6.02 7.07
N GLY A 177 20.93 7.34 7.16
CA GLY A 177 21.95 8.26 6.64
C GLY A 177 22.05 8.23 5.10
N ALA A 178 20.96 7.98 4.40
CA ALA A 178 20.92 7.91 2.94
C ALA A 178 21.24 9.25 2.26
N THR A 179 21.84 9.18 1.09
CA THR A 179 21.93 10.30 0.15
C THR A 179 20.57 10.41 -0.56
N VAL A 180 19.83 11.48 -0.29
CA VAL A 180 18.52 11.73 -0.90
C VAL A 180 18.66 12.63 -2.09
N VAL A 181 18.22 12.17 -3.26
CA VAL A 181 18.22 12.92 -4.52
C VAL A 181 16.76 13.25 -4.87
N PRO A 182 16.32 14.51 -4.71
CA PRO A 182 14.96 14.89 -5.07
C PRO A 182 14.77 14.83 -6.59
N VAL A 183 13.60 14.34 -7.01
CA VAL A 183 13.18 14.31 -8.42
C VAL A 183 12.01 15.27 -8.63
N PHE A 184 10.97 15.11 -7.83
CA PHE A 184 9.82 16.02 -7.78
C PHE A 184 9.58 16.44 -6.33
N GLU A 185 9.27 17.70 -6.08
CA GLU A 185 9.03 18.26 -4.75
C GLU A 185 7.70 19.02 -4.76
N GLU A 186 6.66 18.42 -4.20
CA GLU A 186 5.30 18.97 -4.08
C GLU A 186 4.73 19.49 -5.41
N VAL A 187 4.98 18.78 -6.51
CA VAL A 187 4.52 19.16 -7.85
C VAL A 187 3.08 18.72 -8.04
N ILE A 188 2.18 19.67 -8.33
CA ILE A 188 0.82 19.32 -8.73
C ILE A 188 0.88 18.78 -10.16
N MET A 189 0.60 17.51 -10.30
CA MET A 189 0.53 16.81 -11.58
C MET A 189 -0.94 16.52 -11.88
N SER A 190 -1.46 17.13 -12.93
CA SER A 190 -2.85 16.94 -13.33
C SER A 190 -2.93 16.46 -14.77
N ASP A 191 -3.81 15.49 -14.99
CA ASP A 191 -4.20 15.07 -16.32
C ASP A 191 -5.72 15.18 -16.49
N PRO A 192 -6.21 15.89 -17.49
CA PRO A 192 -7.63 16.01 -17.74
C PRO A 192 -8.27 14.76 -18.37
N GLY A 193 -7.52 13.66 -18.57
CA GLY A 193 -8.01 12.51 -19.32
C GLY A 193 -7.50 11.15 -18.89
N TRP A 194 -8.20 10.11 -19.30
CA TRP A 194 -7.88 8.69 -19.01
C TRP A 194 -6.59 8.19 -19.70
N ALA A 195 -6.02 8.98 -20.62
CA ALA A 195 -4.79 8.58 -21.31
C ALA A 195 -3.57 8.66 -20.42
N GLY A 196 -3.64 9.48 -19.36
CA GLY A 196 -2.53 9.77 -18.49
C GLY A 196 -1.48 10.69 -19.13
N THR A 197 -0.67 11.31 -18.29
CA THR A 197 0.39 12.23 -18.73
C THR A 197 1.70 11.87 -18.06
N ARG A 198 2.80 12.04 -18.78
CA ARG A 198 4.17 11.94 -18.26
C ARG A 198 4.70 13.33 -17.92
N PHE A 199 5.17 13.48 -16.70
CA PHE A 199 5.88 14.66 -16.21
C PHE A 199 7.36 14.29 -16.10
N HIS A 200 8.25 15.21 -16.43
CA HIS A 200 9.67 14.95 -16.49
C HIS A 200 10.44 15.88 -15.55
N ALA A 201 11.44 15.33 -14.88
CA ALA A 201 12.41 16.08 -14.10
C ALA A 201 13.80 15.47 -14.23
N ASP A 202 14.82 16.30 -14.02
CA ASP A 202 16.21 15.88 -14.03
C ASP A 202 16.67 15.64 -12.58
N ALA A 203 17.10 14.41 -12.28
CA ALA A 203 17.69 14.01 -11.00
C ALA A 203 19.22 14.19 -11.05
N ALA A 204 19.78 14.94 -10.12
CA ALA A 204 21.23 15.15 -10.01
C ALA A 204 21.84 14.05 -9.10
N LEU A 205 22.11 12.89 -9.68
CA LEU A 205 22.75 11.78 -8.97
C LEU A 205 24.21 12.09 -8.63
N PRO A 206 24.78 11.47 -7.58
CA PRO A 206 26.22 11.48 -7.32
C PRO A 206 27.02 11.00 -8.55
N ASP A 207 28.31 11.31 -8.61
CA ASP A 207 29.16 10.80 -9.69
C ASP A 207 29.37 9.28 -9.60
N ALA A 208 29.85 8.67 -10.67
CA ALA A 208 30.04 7.21 -10.74
C ALA A 208 30.92 6.66 -9.61
N THR A 209 31.89 7.44 -9.10
CA THR A 209 32.75 7.02 -7.99
C THR A 209 31.98 6.92 -6.70
N ALA A 210 31.12 7.89 -6.41
CA ALA A 210 30.25 7.89 -5.25
C ALA A 210 29.14 6.82 -5.40
N MET A 211 28.57 6.68 -6.62
CA MET A 211 27.59 5.64 -6.91
C MET A 211 28.08 4.24 -6.62
N ALA A 212 29.37 3.96 -6.87
CA ALA A 212 29.99 2.66 -6.54
C ALA A 212 30.02 2.34 -5.03
N GLY A 213 29.79 3.32 -4.17
CA GLY A 213 29.71 3.15 -2.71
C GLY A 213 28.34 2.74 -2.18
N PHE A 214 27.31 2.75 -3.00
CA PHE A 214 25.95 2.38 -2.58
C PHE A 214 25.60 0.95 -3.02
N ASP A 215 24.95 0.21 -2.14
CA ASP A 215 24.40 -1.12 -2.40
C ASP A 215 22.88 -1.15 -2.36
N THR A 216 22.26 -0.04 -1.96
CA THR A 216 20.82 0.08 -1.76
C THR A 216 20.27 1.31 -2.47
N MET A 217 19.19 1.11 -3.22
CA MET A 217 18.40 2.15 -3.86
C MET A 217 16.93 1.99 -3.48
N GLU A 218 16.35 3.06 -2.93
CA GLU A 218 14.93 3.12 -2.65
C GLU A 218 14.28 4.30 -3.39
N LEU A 219 13.02 4.14 -3.75
CA LEU A 219 12.17 5.22 -4.25
C LEU A 219 11.22 5.65 -3.14
N ASP A 220 11.31 6.91 -2.71
CA ASP A 220 10.46 7.52 -1.71
C ASP A 220 9.41 8.37 -2.42
N LEU A 221 8.20 7.83 -2.55
CA LEU A 221 7.07 8.48 -3.22
C LEU A 221 6.02 8.90 -2.21
N TYR A 222 5.64 10.19 -2.26
CA TYR A 222 4.44 10.72 -1.62
C TYR A 222 3.44 11.20 -2.69
N LEU A 223 2.21 10.73 -2.57
CA LEU A 223 1.07 11.19 -3.37
C LEU A 223 0.06 11.84 -2.43
N GLY A 224 0.02 13.16 -2.47
CA GLY A 224 -0.88 13.98 -1.66
C GLY A 224 -2.15 14.36 -2.41
N CYS A 225 -3.20 14.65 -1.66
CA CYS A 225 -4.41 15.24 -2.19
C CYS A 225 -4.22 16.74 -2.47
N ASN A 226 -4.73 17.24 -3.58
CA ASN A 226 -4.75 18.67 -3.86
C ASN A 226 -5.92 19.35 -3.13
N GLY A 227 -5.73 19.63 -1.84
CA GLY A 227 -6.74 20.24 -0.97
C GLY A 227 -6.37 20.12 0.51
N ASP A 228 -7.28 20.52 1.39
CA ASP A 228 -7.06 20.44 2.83
C ASP A 228 -7.34 19.02 3.35
N GLY A 229 -6.34 18.37 3.91
CA GLY A 229 -6.44 17.07 4.58
C GLY A 229 -6.06 15.87 3.72
N GLU A 230 -5.78 14.77 4.40
CA GLU A 230 -5.27 13.52 3.81
C GLU A 230 -6.32 12.67 3.11
N TYR A 231 -7.58 13.09 3.14
CA TYR A 231 -8.71 12.29 2.69
C TYR A 231 -9.81 13.12 2.03
N GLY A 232 -10.42 12.56 0.98
CA GLY A 232 -11.62 13.09 0.33
C GLY A 232 -11.38 13.93 -0.90
N THR A 233 -10.22 14.56 -1.08
CA THR A 233 -9.89 15.38 -2.25
C THR A 233 -8.95 14.69 -3.23
N CYS A 234 -8.37 13.55 -2.88
CA CYS A 234 -7.66 12.69 -3.82
C CYS A 234 -8.61 12.00 -4.80
N PRO A 235 -8.12 11.58 -5.96
CA PRO A 235 -8.89 10.83 -6.96
C PRO A 235 -9.59 9.60 -6.41
N ALA A 236 -10.73 9.25 -7.03
CA ALA A 236 -11.71 8.32 -6.48
C ALA A 236 -11.36 6.84 -6.61
N TRP A 237 -10.39 6.49 -7.46
CA TRP A 237 -10.08 5.10 -7.80
C TRP A 237 -8.62 4.75 -7.57
N ASP A 238 -8.33 3.47 -7.59
CA ASP A 238 -7.01 2.85 -7.56
C ASP A 238 -6.34 2.91 -8.95
N TYR A 239 -5.66 4.01 -9.23
CA TYR A 239 -4.97 4.24 -10.49
C TYR A 239 -3.53 3.73 -10.45
N ASP A 240 -3.03 3.27 -11.61
CA ASP A 240 -1.61 3.03 -11.80
C ASP A 240 -0.84 4.36 -11.86
N VAL A 241 0.28 4.43 -11.14
CA VAL A 241 1.29 5.47 -11.31
C VAL A 241 2.68 4.83 -11.44
N PHE A 242 3.54 5.43 -12.26
CA PHE A 242 4.84 4.86 -12.61
C PHE A 242 5.95 5.90 -12.56
N ALA A 243 7.12 5.46 -12.16
CA ALA A 243 8.37 6.17 -12.41
C ALA A 243 9.18 5.41 -13.48
N TYR A 244 9.70 6.16 -14.47
CA TYR A 244 10.53 5.63 -15.55
C TYR A 244 11.85 6.38 -15.63
N LEU A 245 12.91 5.65 -15.94
CA LEU A 245 14.18 6.24 -16.35
C LEU A 245 14.15 6.49 -17.85
N CYS A 246 14.55 7.69 -18.25
CA CYS A 246 14.68 8.04 -19.67
C CYS A 246 16.07 7.65 -20.21
N ASP A 247 16.13 7.41 -21.50
CA ASP A 247 17.35 7.03 -22.20
C ASP A 247 18.37 8.18 -22.20
N GLU A 248 19.63 7.90 -21.95
CA GLU A 248 20.70 8.94 -22.01
C GLU A 248 20.89 9.50 -23.41
N GLY A 249 20.72 8.67 -24.46
CA GLY A 249 20.86 9.04 -25.85
C GLY A 249 19.62 9.71 -26.45
N ASP A 250 18.44 9.47 -25.85
CA ASP A 250 17.15 10.02 -26.27
C ASP A 250 16.28 10.31 -25.05
N PRO A 251 16.45 11.49 -24.42
CA PRO A 251 15.78 11.82 -23.17
C PRO A 251 14.24 11.98 -23.28
N ASP A 252 13.68 11.87 -24.47
CA ASP A 252 12.23 11.83 -24.70
C ASP A 252 11.69 10.40 -24.70
N THR A 253 12.55 9.39 -24.79
CA THR A 253 12.23 7.98 -24.62
C THR A 253 12.42 7.56 -23.16
N CYS A 254 11.32 7.31 -22.43
CA CYS A 254 11.30 7.02 -21.00
C CYS A 254 10.51 5.74 -20.74
N ASP A 255 11.11 4.59 -21.09
CA ASP A 255 10.43 3.30 -21.07
C ASP A 255 11.05 2.30 -20.07
N THR A 256 12.20 2.64 -19.48
CA THR A 256 12.83 1.79 -18.45
C THR A 256 12.13 1.99 -17.12
N TRP A 257 11.44 0.99 -16.65
CA TRP A 257 10.70 1.01 -15.41
C TRP A 257 11.62 1.18 -14.17
N LEU A 258 11.26 2.05 -13.25
CA LEU A 258 11.91 2.24 -11.95
C LEU A 258 10.99 1.92 -10.78
N GLY A 259 9.72 2.27 -10.89
CA GLY A 259 8.75 2.05 -9.82
C GLY A 259 7.31 2.03 -10.32
N HIS A 260 6.47 1.28 -9.62
CA HIS A 260 5.04 1.15 -9.87
C HIS A 260 4.29 1.13 -8.55
N TRP A 261 3.27 1.97 -8.44
CA TRP A 261 2.39 2.02 -7.30
C TRP A 261 0.94 2.03 -7.77
N ILE A 262 0.06 1.55 -6.92
CA ILE A 262 -1.38 1.69 -7.10
C ILE A 262 -1.88 2.69 -6.08
N THR A 263 -2.57 3.72 -6.54
CA THR A 263 -3.05 4.80 -5.67
C THR A 263 -4.15 4.32 -4.73
N THR A 264 -4.37 5.08 -3.68
CA THR A 264 -5.47 4.87 -2.74
C THR A 264 -6.78 5.44 -3.29
N TYR A 265 -7.91 4.91 -2.85
CA TYR A 265 -9.21 5.54 -3.08
C TYR A 265 -9.36 6.76 -2.18
N HIS A 266 -9.47 7.96 -2.75
CA HIS A 266 -9.74 9.23 -2.05
C HIS A 266 -8.76 9.63 -0.93
N ARG A 267 -7.61 9.01 -0.83
CA ARG A 267 -6.66 9.23 0.27
C ARG A 267 -5.23 9.41 -0.24
N GLU A 268 -4.40 10.13 0.49
CA GLU A 268 -2.97 10.22 0.23
C GLU A 268 -2.21 8.99 0.71
N GLY A 269 -0.97 8.84 0.25
CA GLY A 269 -0.07 7.78 0.72
C GLY A 269 1.40 8.12 0.50
N ARG A 270 2.27 7.49 1.28
CA ARG A 270 3.72 7.56 1.11
C ARG A 270 4.34 6.18 1.23
N TRP A 271 5.18 5.84 0.27
CA TRP A 271 5.83 4.54 0.15
C TRP A 271 7.32 4.72 -0.07
N VAL A 272 8.12 3.88 0.58
CA VAL A 272 9.57 3.79 0.39
C VAL A 272 9.88 2.39 -0.11
N HIS A 273 10.01 2.29 -1.43
CA HIS A 273 10.11 1.03 -2.18
C HIS A 273 11.56 0.67 -2.44
N ASP A 274 12.04 -0.47 -1.93
CA ASP A 274 13.35 -1.02 -2.25
C ASP A 274 13.40 -1.52 -3.69
N VAL A 275 14.20 -0.85 -4.50
CA VAL A 275 14.47 -1.20 -5.90
C VAL A 275 15.96 -1.39 -6.15
N SER A 276 16.69 -1.86 -5.17
CA SER A 276 18.16 -2.03 -5.22
C SER A 276 18.63 -2.90 -6.37
N GLY A 277 17.83 -3.88 -6.79
CA GLY A 277 18.11 -4.68 -8.00
C GLY A 277 18.26 -3.84 -9.27
N LEU A 278 17.70 -2.62 -9.30
CA LEU A 278 17.77 -1.70 -10.43
C LEU A 278 18.94 -0.69 -10.34
N LEU A 279 19.75 -0.75 -9.29
CA LEU A 279 20.89 0.15 -9.08
C LEU A 279 21.83 0.25 -10.30
N PRO A 280 22.12 -0.84 -11.07
CA PRO A 280 22.95 -0.76 -12.26
C PRO A 280 22.42 0.19 -13.35
N LEU A 281 21.10 0.44 -13.41
CA LEU A 281 20.49 1.36 -14.38
C LEU A 281 20.96 2.81 -14.20
N ILE A 282 21.38 3.19 -12.98
CA ILE A 282 21.83 4.54 -12.66
C ILE A 282 23.28 4.59 -12.15
N ALA A 283 24.03 3.49 -12.25
CA ALA A 283 25.39 3.37 -11.69
C ALA A 283 26.40 4.37 -12.28
N THR A 284 26.16 4.90 -13.49
CA THR A 284 26.97 5.95 -14.10
C THR A 284 26.85 7.30 -13.37
N GLY A 285 25.79 7.49 -12.58
CA GLY A 285 25.53 8.75 -11.89
C GLY A 285 25.27 9.92 -12.82
N GLY A 286 25.54 11.14 -12.33
CA GLY A 286 25.34 12.38 -13.09
C GLY A 286 23.88 12.78 -13.22
N THR A 287 23.54 13.58 -14.21
CA THR A 287 22.15 14.01 -14.42
C THR A 287 21.38 12.94 -15.19
N ARG A 288 20.32 12.44 -14.59
CA ARG A 288 19.42 11.46 -15.21
C ARG A 288 18.01 12.01 -15.26
N ARG A 289 17.37 11.87 -16.42
CA ARG A 289 16.00 12.30 -16.60
C ARG A 289 15.04 11.20 -16.15
N ILE A 290 14.07 11.58 -15.31
CA ILE A 290 13.03 10.69 -14.77
C ILE A 290 11.68 11.18 -15.28
N ALA A 291 10.86 10.27 -15.74
CA ALA A 291 9.45 10.54 -16.06
C ALA A 291 8.55 9.92 -14.99
N PHE A 292 7.56 10.69 -14.54
CA PHE A 292 6.49 10.21 -13.68
C PHE A 292 5.17 10.23 -14.44
N TYR A 293 4.47 9.10 -14.46
CA TYR A 293 3.18 8.93 -15.12
C TYR A 293 2.06 8.90 -14.11
N THR A 294 1.02 9.66 -14.35
CA THR A 294 -0.24 9.62 -13.61
C THR A 294 -1.44 9.79 -14.53
N GLN A 295 -2.56 9.17 -14.17
CA GLN A 295 -3.84 9.31 -14.86
C GLN A 295 -4.74 10.37 -14.23
N GLN A 296 -4.40 10.86 -13.05
CA GLN A 296 -5.22 11.79 -12.27
C GLN A 296 -4.35 12.82 -11.55
N GLU A 297 -5.00 13.82 -10.97
CA GLU A 297 -4.31 14.87 -10.24
C GLU A 297 -3.86 14.42 -8.86
N TYR A 298 -2.56 14.64 -8.59
CA TYR A 298 -1.92 14.47 -7.28
C TYR A 298 -0.89 15.55 -7.03
N VAL A 299 -0.62 15.83 -5.75
CA VAL A 299 0.60 16.51 -5.31
C VAL A 299 1.67 15.43 -5.17
N VAL A 300 2.71 15.50 -6.00
CA VAL A 300 3.72 14.44 -6.12
C VAL A 300 5.04 14.92 -5.55
N SER A 301 5.59 14.17 -4.60
CA SER A 301 7.00 14.23 -4.22
C SER A 301 7.63 12.86 -4.46
N LEU A 302 8.73 12.83 -5.21
CA LEU A 302 9.51 11.62 -5.49
C LEU A 302 10.98 11.91 -5.27
N SER A 303 11.65 11.06 -4.50
CA SER A 303 13.08 11.09 -4.30
C SER A 303 13.70 9.71 -4.53
N ILE A 304 14.96 9.69 -4.98
CA ILE A 304 15.80 8.50 -5.00
C ILE A 304 16.66 8.54 -3.74
N ARG A 305 16.62 7.48 -2.93
CA ARG A 305 17.40 7.32 -1.72
C ARG A 305 18.49 6.29 -2.00
N LEU A 306 19.74 6.68 -1.75
CA LEU A 306 20.92 5.86 -1.98
C LEU A 306 21.65 5.67 -0.66
N SER A 307 21.88 4.40 -0.26
CA SER A 307 22.56 4.09 0.98
C SER A 307 23.49 2.87 0.83
N ASN A 308 24.28 2.62 1.84
CA ASN A 308 25.05 1.39 1.98
C ASN A 308 24.58 0.66 3.23
N GLN A 309 23.85 -0.42 3.04
CA GLN A 309 23.29 -1.27 4.08
C GLN A 309 24.19 -2.46 4.41
N GLY A 310 25.32 -2.57 3.73
CA GLY A 310 26.28 -3.67 3.91
C GLY A 310 25.79 -4.98 3.31
N ARG A 311 25.13 -4.91 2.15
CA ARG A 311 24.71 -6.10 1.40
C ARG A 311 25.95 -6.90 0.99
N ALA A 312 25.86 -8.22 1.04
CA ALA A 312 26.99 -9.09 0.72
C ALA A 312 27.38 -8.98 -0.75
N GLU A 313 26.36 -8.95 -1.63
CA GLU A 313 26.56 -8.82 -3.07
C GLU A 313 25.85 -7.53 -3.55
N ARG A 314 26.56 -6.74 -4.36
CA ARG A 314 26.03 -5.53 -4.97
C ARG A 314 25.58 -5.82 -6.41
N PRO A 315 24.38 -5.40 -6.84
CA PRO A 315 23.97 -5.46 -8.23
C PRO A 315 24.90 -4.62 -9.11
N GLU A 316 25.54 -5.26 -10.12
CA GLU A 316 26.53 -4.62 -11.00
C GLU A 316 26.11 -4.61 -12.47
N ALA A 317 25.31 -5.61 -12.90
CA ALA A 317 24.79 -5.66 -14.25
C ALA A 317 23.31 -6.05 -14.24
N ILE A 318 22.57 -5.52 -15.22
CA ILE A 318 21.15 -5.78 -15.39
C ILE A 318 20.82 -5.97 -16.89
N TYR A 319 20.07 -6.99 -17.19
CA TYR A 319 19.67 -7.35 -18.55
C TYR A 319 18.14 -7.36 -18.63
N PRO A 320 17.53 -6.52 -19.49
CA PRO A 320 16.09 -6.54 -19.68
C PRO A 320 15.62 -7.84 -20.29
N LEU A 321 14.51 -8.37 -19.82
CA LEU A 321 13.92 -9.61 -20.32
C LEU A 321 12.56 -9.34 -20.96
N PHE A 322 11.48 -9.49 -20.24
CA PHE A 322 10.13 -9.46 -20.78
C PHE A 322 9.33 -8.27 -20.23
N SER A 323 8.41 -7.76 -21.05
CA SER A 323 7.43 -6.76 -20.68
C SER A 323 6.03 -7.31 -20.86
N GLY A 324 5.09 -6.92 -20.00
CA GLY A 324 3.71 -7.35 -20.08
C GLY A 324 2.96 -6.78 -21.28
N GLY A 325 1.69 -7.20 -21.43
CA GLY A 325 0.85 -6.83 -22.56
C GLY A 325 -0.63 -7.18 -22.35
N PRO A 326 -1.46 -7.12 -23.41
CA PRO A 326 -2.82 -7.65 -23.39
C PRO A 326 -2.78 -9.14 -23.02
N PHE A 327 -3.55 -9.52 -21.99
CA PHE A 327 -3.59 -10.90 -21.51
C PHE A 327 -4.82 -11.60 -22.08
N ASP A 328 -4.59 -12.36 -23.14
CA ASP A 328 -5.63 -13.10 -23.88
C ASP A 328 -5.09 -14.46 -24.36
N ALA A 329 -5.84 -15.13 -25.19
CA ALA A 329 -5.48 -16.46 -25.69
C ALA A 329 -4.15 -16.50 -26.49
N THR A 330 -3.64 -15.36 -26.92
CA THR A 330 -2.38 -15.23 -27.70
C THR A 330 -1.24 -14.62 -26.91
N TYR A 331 -1.42 -14.38 -25.61
CA TYR A 331 -0.43 -13.71 -24.78
C TYR A 331 0.96 -14.34 -24.86
N ASN A 332 1.03 -15.65 -24.74
CA ASN A 332 2.32 -16.36 -24.78
C ASN A 332 2.99 -16.36 -26.16
N ASP A 333 2.24 -16.16 -27.25
CA ASP A 333 2.77 -16.05 -28.61
C ASP A 333 3.63 -14.79 -28.82
N ALA A 334 3.50 -13.80 -27.93
CA ALA A 334 4.27 -12.55 -27.99
C ALA A 334 5.72 -12.71 -27.49
N TYR A 335 6.03 -13.81 -26.82
CA TYR A 335 7.33 -14.03 -26.20
C TYR A 335 8.16 -15.06 -26.96
N SER A 336 9.46 -14.85 -26.95
CA SER A 336 10.46 -15.75 -27.49
C SER A 336 11.63 -15.82 -26.51
N PRO A 337 12.32 -16.93 -26.39
CA PRO A 337 13.48 -17.07 -25.51
C PRO A 337 14.53 -15.99 -25.75
N ILE A 338 15.05 -15.43 -24.64
CA ILE A 338 16.11 -14.42 -24.62
C ILE A 338 17.41 -15.10 -24.16
N THR A 339 18.50 -14.85 -24.88
CA THR A 339 19.83 -15.33 -24.47
C THR A 339 20.59 -14.19 -23.78
N VAL A 340 21.07 -14.44 -22.56
CA VAL A 340 21.87 -13.52 -21.77
C VAL A 340 23.24 -14.12 -21.50
N ALA A 341 24.31 -13.39 -21.86
CA ALA A 341 25.68 -13.79 -21.52
C ALA A 341 25.95 -13.49 -20.04
N ILE A 342 26.14 -14.53 -19.25
CA ILE A 342 26.42 -14.38 -17.82
C ILE A 342 27.91 -14.04 -17.65
N PRO A 343 28.25 -12.91 -16.96
CA PRO A 343 29.63 -12.56 -16.66
C PRO A 343 30.38 -13.68 -15.92
N ALA A 344 31.66 -13.83 -16.19
CA ALA A 344 32.47 -14.88 -15.57
C ALA A 344 32.71 -14.63 -14.06
N GLU A 345 32.62 -13.37 -13.63
CA GLU A 345 32.74 -12.88 -12.28
C GLU A 345 31.45 -12.91 -11.49
N ALA A 346 30.34 -13.35 -12.07
CA ALA A 346 29.05 -13.40 -11.40
C ALA A 346 29.10 -14.30 -10.15
N GLU A 347 28.79 -13.72 -9.00
CA GLU A 347 28.66 -14.43 -7.73
C GLU A 347 27.19 -14.76 -7.41
N LYS A 348 26.28 -13.85 -7.80
CA LYS A 348 24.84 -14.04 -7.65
C LYS A 348 24.10 -13.61 -8.92
N VAL A 349 23.07 -14.37 -9.27
CA VAL A 349 22.18 -14.06 -10.40
C VAL A 349 20.73 -14.15 -9.92
N GLU A 350 19.97 -13.10 -10.15
CA GLU A 350 18.58 -13.02 -9.71
C GLU A 350 17.66 -12.65 -10.87
N LEU A 351 16.51 -13.28 -10.91
CA LEU A 351 15.39 -12.86 -11.76
C LEU A 351 14.61 -11.79 -10.97
N ALA A 352 14.63 -10.56 -11.47
CA ALA A 352 13.90 -9.43 -10.94
C ALA A 352 12.60 -9.25 -11.71
N THR A 353 11.45 -9.22 -11.04
CA THR A 353 10.14 -9.12 -11.69
C THR A 353 9.23 -8.16 -10.95
N VAL A 354 8.47 -7.35 -11.71
CA VAL A 354 7.35 -6.56 -11.24
C VAL A 354 6.14 -6.96 -12.05
N ILE A 355 5.08 -7.43 -11.41
CA ILE A 355 3.91 -7.96 -12.09
C ILE A 355 2.64 -7.48 -11.40
N SER A 356 1.69 -6.97 -12.19
CA SER A 356 0.32 -6.70 -11.75
C SER A 356 -0.68 -7.06 -12.85
N GLY A 357 -1.76 -7.75 -12.45
CA GLY A 357 -2.84 -8.15 -13.35
C GLY A 357 -4.04 -7.23 -13.23
N HIS A 358 -4.66 -6.87 -14.36
CA HIS A 358 -5.76 -5.91 -14.39
C HIS A 358 -6.86 -6.32 -15.37
N GLY A 359 -8.10 -6.12 -14.97
CA GLY A 359 -9.28 -6.23 -15.84
C GLY A 359 -9.61 -7.64 -16.28
N GLY A 360 -10.26 -7.73 -17.44
CA GLY A 360 -10.79 -8.95 -18.04
C GLY A 360 -12.32 -8.85 -18.27
N VAL A 361 -12.80 -9.39 -19.39
CA VAL A 361 -14.23 -9.33 -19.73
C VAL A 361 -14.98 -10.58 -19.28
N ASP A 362 -14.44 -11.77 -19.54
CA ASP A 362 -15.08 -13.04 -19.21
C ASP A 362 -14.03 -14.12 -18.88
N PRO A 363 -13.87 -14.53 -17.62
CA PRO A 363 -14.58 -14.00 -16.44
C PRO A 363 -14.24 -12.53 -16.17
N GLY A 364 -15.23 -11.74 -15.73
CA GLY A 364 -15.10 -10.30 -15.51
C GLY A 364 -14.04 -9.98 -14.43
N ASN A 365 -13.12 -9.09 -14.75
CA ASN A 365 -12.01 -8.63 -13.90
C ASN A 365 -11.13 -9.76 -13.33
N CYS A 366 -11.07 -10.92 -14.00
CA CYS A 366 -10.40 -12.07 -13.42
C CYS A 366 -8.87 -12.00 -13.52
N ALA A 367 -8.29 -11.21 -14.45
CA ALA A 367 -6.86 -10.92 -14.39
C ALA A 367 -6.46 -10.09 -13.17
N GLU A 368 -7.41 -9.39 -12.54
CA GLU A 368 -7.24 -8.62 -11.33
C GLU A 368 -7.55 -9.44 -10.07
N PHE A 369 -8.68 -10.15 -10.04
CA PHE A 369 -9.21 -10.82 -8.84
C PHE A 369 -9.12 -12.34 -8.86
N CYS A 370 -8.46 -12.93 -9.84
CA CYS A 370 -8.16 -14.35 -9.87
C CYS A 370 -6.65 -14.59 -10.01
N ASN A 371 -6.20 -15.74 -9.51
CA ASN A 371 -4.78 -16.07 -9.60
C ASN A 371 -4.34 -16.25 -11.07
N THR A 372 -3.35 -15.48 -11.47
CA THR A 372 -2.56 -15.68 -12.67
C THR A 372 -1.19 -16.23 -12.29
N THR A 373 -0.67 -17.18 -13.03
CA THR A 373 0.65 -17.77 -12.78
C THR A 373 1.61 -17.36 -13.87
N HIS A 374 2.82 -16.99 -13.47
CA HIS A 374 3.88 -16.51 -14.35
C HIS A 374 5.08 -17.43 -14.24
N HIS A 375 5.45 -18.04 -15.33
CA HIS A 375 6.45 -19.10 -15.41
C HIS A 375 7.68 -18.59 -16.15
N PHE A 376 8.78 -18.43 -15.42
CA PHE A 376 10.07 -18.06 -15.99
C PHE A 376 10.98 -19.29 -16.02
N PHE A 377 11.47 -19.65 -17.18
CA PHE A 377 12.38 -20.76 -17.37
C PHE A 377 13.80 -20.23 -17.54
N VAL A 378 14.72 -20.60 -16.65
CA VAL A 378 16.14 -20.24 -16.72
C VAL A 378 16.91 -21.51 -17.05
N ASP A 379 17.50 -21.59 -18.21
CA ASP A 379 18.13 -22.81 -18.76
C ASP A 379 17.23 -24.05 -18.58
N GLY A 380 15.92 -23.88 -18.80
CA GLY A 380 14.90 -24.91 -18.70
C GLY A 380 14.44 -25.24 -17.28
N THR A 381 14.98 -24.57 -16.26
CA THR A 381 14.49 -24.69 -14.86
C THR A 381 13.37 -23.69 -14.64
N GLU A 382 12.20 -24.17 -14.24
CA GLU A 382 11.01 -23.38 -14.02
C GLU A 382 11.04 -22.62 -12.67
N ASN A 383 10.73 -21.33 -12.73
CA ASN A 383 10.50 -20.48 -11.57
C ASN A 383 9.09 -19.89 -11.70
N VAL A 384 8.21 -20.21 -10.76
CA VAL A 384 6.80 -19.79 -10.80
C VAL A 384 6.59 -18.63 -9.83
N LEU A 385 6.04 -17.53 -10.34
CA LEU A 385 5.47 -16.46 -9.55
C LEU A 385 3.96 -16.56 -9.65
N ASP A 386 3.30 -16.69 -8.52
CA ASP A 386 1.84 -16.75 -8.39
C ASP A 386 1.35 -15.90 -7.20
N PHE A 387 0.05 -15.71 -7.13
CA PHE A 387 -0.58 -14.86 -6.12
C PHE A 387 -1.68 -15.62 -5.37
N PRO A 388 -1.34 -16.62 -4.55
CA PRO A 388 -2.30 -17.55 -3.94
C PRO A 388 -3.28 -16.88 -2.96
N GLN A 389 -2.95 -15.65 -2.50
CA GLN A 389 -3.81 -14.87 -1.60
C GLN A 389 -4.93 -14.12 -2.33
N ILE A 390 -4.94 -14.15 -3.66
CA ILE A 390 -6.01 -13.55 -4.46
C ILE A 390 -7.35 -14.21 -4.12
N GLY A 391 -8.39 -13.38 -4.08
CA GLY A 391 -9.74 -13.80 -3.76
C GLY A 391 -9.99 -14.00 -2.27
N THR A 392 -9.00 -13.86 -1.41
CA THR A 392 -9.25 -13.68 0.03
C THR A 392 -9.78 -12.26 0.26
N GLN A 393 -10.75 -12.15 1.16
CA GLN A 393 -11.44 -10.88 1.38
C GLN A 393 -10.63 -9.88 2.20
N ASP A 394 -9.40 -10.21 2.61
CA ASP A 394 -8.60 -9.40 3.53
C ASP A 394 -7.10 -9.38 3.21
N ASP A 395 -6.65 -9.87 2.06
CA ASP A 395 -5.23 -9.94 1.74
C ASP A 395 -4.53 -8.55 1.80
N CYS A 396 -5.10 -7.53 1.15
CA CYS A 396 -4.53 -6.19 1.20
C CYS A 396 -4.64 -5.55 2.59
N MET A 397 -5.68 -5.89 3.36
CA MET A 397 -5.81 -5.45 4.74
C MET A 397 -4.74 -6.05 5.65
N THR A 398 -4.33 -7.29 5.42
CA THR A 398 -3.23 -7.92 6.18
C THR A 398 -1.87 -7.31 5.89
N LYS A 399 -1.73 -6.62 4.76
CA LYS A 399 -0.50 -5.92 4.33
C LYS A 399 -0.36 -4.49 4.86
N VAL A 400 -1.27 -4.02 5.70
CA VAL A 400 -1.16 -2.70 6.33
C VAL A 400 0.11 -2.56 7.16
N SER A 401 0.56 -3.64 7.80
CA SER A 401 1.82 -3.68 8.55
C SER A 401 3.09 -3.52 7.71
N ILE A 402 2.98 -3.60 6.39
CA ILE A 402 4.07 -3.38 5.45
C ILE A 402 3.86 -2.18 4.53
N GLY A 403 2.83 -1.35 4.80
CA GLY A 403 2.66 -0.06 4.14
C GLY A 403 1.40 0.14 3.32
N THR A 404 0.53 -0.87 3.18
CA THR A 404 -0.78 -0.65 2.55
C THR A 404 -1.56 0.39 3.34
N VAL A 405 -1.96 1.47 2.69
CA VAL A 405 -2.77 2.52 3.31
C VAL A 405 -4.15 1.96 3.64
N PRO A 406 -4.61 2.01 4.90
CA PRO A 406 -5.91 1.45 5.29
C PRO A 406 -7.07 2.42 5.07
N ASN A 407 -8.27 1.93 5.36
CA ASN A 407 -9.53 2.68 5.42
C ASN A 407 -9.77 3.62 4.24
N GLN A 408 -9.45 3.12 3.06
CA GLN A 408 -9.79 3.70 1.79
C GLN A 408 -11.27 3.43 1.46
N TYR A 409 -11.73 3.91 0.33
CA TYR A 409 -13.02 3.52 -0.25
C TYR A 409 -12.93 2.23 -1.08
N GLY A 410 -14.08 1.83 -1.65
CA GLY A 410 -14.16 0.76 -2.61
C GLY A 410 -13.88 -0.61 -2.00
N THR A 411 -13.05 -1.38 -2.67
CA THR A 411 -12.70 -2.75 -2.32
C THR A 411 -11.22 -2.89 -1.96
N TRP A 412 -10.65 -1.87 -1.32
CA TRP A 412 -9.21 -1.79 -1.06
C TRP A 412 -8.63 -3.00 -0.32
N TRP A 413 -9.41 -3.67 0.54
CA TRP A 413 -8.94 -4.80 1.36
C TRP A 413 -8.86 -6.13 0.62
N TYR A 414 -9.51 -6.26 -0.56
CA TYR A 414 -9.45 -7.49 -1.34
C TYR A 414 -8.08 -7.69 -1.98
N GLY A 415 -7.58 -8.92 -1.93
CA GLY A 415 -6.38 -9.34 -2.64
C GLY A 415 -6.55 -9.26 -4.15
N ARG A 416 -5.51 -8.80 -4.83
CA ARG A 416 -5.42 -8.67 -6.29
C ARG A 416 -4.18 -9.37 -6.83
N SER A 417 -4.13 -9.52 -8.14
CA SER A 417 -3.02 -10.18 -8.84
C SER A 417 -1.74 -9.34 -8.81
N GLY A 418 -0.93 -9.54 -7.76
CA GLY A 418 0.37 -8.92 -7.60
C GLY A 418 0.37 -7.51 -7.00
N TRP A 419 -0.77 -6.95 -6.58
CA TRP A 419 -0.86 -5.58 -6.10
C TRP A 419 -1.96 -5.34 -5.07
N CYS A 420 -1.90 -4.21 -4.40
CA CYS A 420 -2.94 -3.70 -3.52
C CYS A 420 -3.16 -2.20 -3.76
N PRO A 421 -4.40 -1.69 -3.68
CA PRO A 421 -4.64 -0.25 -3.64
C PRO A 421 -3.93 0.37 -2.43
N GLY A 422 -3.17 1.44 -2.67
CA GLY A 422 -2.40 2.11 -1.62
C GLY A 422 -1.13 1.37 -1.22
N LEU A 423 -0.49 0.68 -2.17
CA LEU A 423 0.80 0.04 -1.98
C LEU A 423 1.62 0.11 -3.29
N GLU A 424 2.94 -0.01 -3.18
CA GLU A 424 3.80 -0.31 -4.32
C GLU A 424 3.53 -1.71 -4.88
N VAL A 425 3.73 -1.88 -6.19
CA VAL A 425 3.83 -3.21 -6.81
C VAL A 425 5.26 -3.70 -6.59
N PRO A 426 5.46 -4.78 -5.83
CA PRO A 426 6.79 -5.16 -5.38
C PRO A 426 7.73 -5.58 -6.52
N LEU A 427 9.00 -5.18 -6.42
CA LEU A 427 10.09 -5.77 -7.18
C LEU A 427 10.48 -7.10 -6.51
N VAL A 428 10.04 -8.21 -7.08
CA VAL A 428 10.33 -9.54 -6.57
C VAL A 428 11.67 -10.03 -7.12
N MET A 429 12.60 -10.38 -6.21
CA MET A 429 13.92 -10.91 -6.54
C MET A 429 13.94 -12.43 -6.28
N THR A 430 14.16 -13.22 -7.33
CA THR A 430 14.24 -14.69 -7.24
C THR A 430 15.67 -15.14 -7.54
N ASP A 431 16.33 -15.79 -6.58
CA ASP A 431 17.68 -16.31 -6.77
C ASP A 431 17.68 -17.49 -7.75
N VAL A 432 18.38 -17.31 -8.87
CA VAL A 432 18.55 -18.30 -9.94
C VAL A 432 20.03 -18.65 -10.17
N THR A 433 20.91 -18.29 -9.23
CA THR A 433 22.36 -18.50 -9.33
C THR A 433 22.72 -19.95 -9.64
N SER A 434 22.05 -20.91 -9.03
CA SER A 434 22.31 -22.34 -9.26
C SER A 434 21.82 -22.87 -10.61
N GLN A 435 21.06 -22.07 -11.35
CA GLN A 435 20.46 -22.45 -12.63
C GLN A 435 21.31 -22.00 -13.83
N VAL A 436 22.28 -21.12 -13.61
CA VAL A 436 23.14 -20.56 -14.64
C VAL A 436 24.62 -20.94 -14.40
N THR A 437 25.44 -20.78 -15.41
CA THR A 437 26.90 -21.01 -15.30
C THR A 437 27.64 -19.71 -15.63
N PRO A 438 28.39 -19.09 -14.68
CA PRO A 438 29.19 -17.91 -14.96
C PRO A 438 30.15 -18.14 -16.15
N GLY A 439 30.25 -17.15 -17.04
CA GLY A 439 31.07 -17.19 -18.26
C GLY A 439 30.41 -17.90 -19.45
N THR A 440 29.13 -18.28 -19.33
CA THR A 440 28.38 -18.91 -20.44
C THR A 440 27.07 -18.15 -20.70
N ASP A 441 26.43 -18.46 -21.83
CA ASP A 441 25.10 -17.94 -22.15
C ASP A 441 24.03 -18.72 -21.39
N ALA A 442 23.03 -18.01 -20.83
CA ALA A 442 21.81 -18.55 -20.27
C ALA A 442 20.62 -18.22 -21.16
N VAL A 443 19.69 -19.16 -21.33
CA VAL A 443 18.46 -18.98 -22.09
C VAL A 443 17.30 -18.77 -21.12
N ILE A 444 16.61 -17.65 -21.25
CA ILE A 444 15.47 -17.29 -20.41
C ILE A 444 14.20 -17.32 -21.27
N ASP A 445 13.15 -18.02 -20.81
CA ASP A 445 11.85 -18.06 -21.46
C ASP A 445 10.74 -17.67 -20.48
N TYR A 446 9.56 -17.31 -20.99
CA TYR A 446 8.45 -16.84 -20.17
C TYR A 446 7.09 -17.22 -20.77
N GLU A 447 6.20 -17.68 -19.89
CA GLU A 447 4.81 -17.95 -20.18
C GLU A 447 3.92 -17.50 -18.98
N ALA A 448 2.64 -17.18 -19.24
CA ALA A 448 1.68 -16.90 -18.19
C ALA A 448 0.34 -17.57 -18.46
N TYR A 449 -0.35 -17.95 -17.38
CA TYR A 449 -1.59 -18.69 -17.45
C TYR A 449 -2.62 -18.20 -16.44
N TYR A 450 -3.87 -18.44 -16.79
CA TYR A 450 -5.02 -18.34 -15.93
C TYR A 450 -5.59 -19.73 -15.70
N LEU A 451 -5.58 -20.21 -14.46
CA LEU A 451 -5.98 -21.59 -14.11
C LEU A 451 -5.26 -22.68 -14.92
N GLY A 452 -3.99 -22.43 -15.29
CA GLY A 452 -3.18 -23.36 -16.07
C GLY A 452 -3.42 -23.35 -17.59
N GLU A 453 -4.27 -22.44 -18.09
CA GLU A 453 -4.61 -22.29 -19.51
C GLU A 453 -4.43 -20.81 -19.94
N PRO A 454 -4.30 -20.51 -21.24
CA PRO A 454 -4.36 -19.14 -21.73
C PRO A 454 -5.66 -18.44 -21.30
N TYR A 455 -5.60 -17.13 -21.03
CA TYR A 455 -6.79 -16.37 -20.65
C TYR A 455 -7.84 -16.39 -21.79
N PRO A 456 -9.10 -16.78 -21.52
CA PRO A 456 -10.04 -17.14 -22.58
C PRO A 456 -10.69 -15.94 -23.28
N SER A 457 -10.48 -14.71 -22.80
CA SER A 457 -11.20 -13.52 -23.23
C SER A 457 -10.28 -12.33 -23.49
N THR A 458 -10.85 -11.16 -23.67
CA THR A 458 -10.14 -9.88 -23.91
C THR A 458 -10.30 -8.93 -22.73
N GLY A 459 -9.67 -7.75 -22.82
CA GLY A 459 -9.78 -6.68 -21.83
C GLY A 459 -8.96 -6.90 -20.57
N ALA A 460 -8.28 -8.05 -20.45
CA ALA A 460 -7.28 -8.28 -19.42
C ALA A 460 -5.91 -7.77 -19.86
N ARG A 461 -5.10 -7.36 -18.91
CA ARG A 461 -3.73 -6.91 -19.13
C ARG A 461 -2.84 -7.34 -17.98
N ILE A 462 -1.68 -7.85 -18.31
CA ILE A 462 -0.56 -7.98 -17.37
C ILE A 462 0.36 -6.77 -17.58
N ARG A 463 0.61 -6.01 -16.52
CA ARG A 463 1.69 -5.04 -16.48
C ARG A 463 2.89 -5.73 -15.85
N MET A 464 3.95 -5.82 -16.60
CA MET A 464 5.16 -6.53 -16.18
C MET A 464 6.39 -5.84 -16.74
N SER A 465 7.43 -5.82 -15.92
CA SER A 465 8.80 -5.66 -16.37
C SER A 465 9.66 -6.69 -15.64
N SER A 466 10.59 -7.28 -16.35
CA SER A 466 11.49 -8.30 -15.79
C SER A 466 12.92 -8.12 -16.28
N TRP A 467 13.86 -8.53 -15.44
CA TRP A 467 15.31 -8.43 -15.70
C TRP A 467 16.04 -9.63 -15.13
N LEU A 468 17.20 -9.90 -15.70
CA LEU A 468 18.21 -10.69 -15.01
C LEU A 468 19.22 -9.72 -14.39
N VAL A 469 19.40 -9.81 -13.07
CA VAL A 469 20.31 -8.98 -12.28
C VAL A 469 21.49 -9.82 -11.86
N VAL A 470 22.71 -9.30 -12.07
CA VAL A 470 23.95 -9.98 -11.72
C VAL A 470 24.73 -9.14 -10.71
N SER A 471 25.15 -9.79 -9.63
CA SER A 471 25.96 -9.21 -8.56
C SER A 471 27.34 -9.89 -8.52
N TYR A 472 28.34 -9.08 -8.13
CA TYR A 472 29.73 -9.53 -7.99
C TYR A 472 30.22 -9.29 -6.57
#